data_7333fc25b104dbdba66c4967af67b598
#
_entry.id   7333fc25b104dbdba66c4967af67b598
#
_cell.length_a   1.000
_cell.length_b   1.000
_cell.length_c   1.000
_cell.angle_alpha   90.00
_cell.angle_beta   90.00
_cell.angle_gamma   90.00
#
_symmetry.space_group_name_H-M   'P 1'
#
loop_
_entity.id
_entity.type
_entity.pdbx_description
1 polymer ?
#
loop_
_entity_poly.entity_id
_entity_poly.type
_entity_poly.pdbx_seq_one_letter_code
_entity_poly.pdbx_strand_id
1 'polypeptide(L)'
;EERYHILLMHAGDRSHSPIDNKAVAEADFDYIALGHIHKKGFVHKNKAAFSGALLPLDRNDTGAHGYIEVELEGNKRRVSFVPLAGTQYEKLNIYLDQNDTISSAEDKIIKAAASCGKENVYSVTISGDTDKAELLELKRLWNGARIIEIIKGEESIPDYESLCMRYR
;
A
#
# COMPACT_ATOMS: atom_id res chain seq x y z
N GLU A 1 -34.05 -21.03 11.07
CA GLU A 1 -33.23 -20.17 10.16
C GLU A 1 -32.17 -19.46 11.00
N GLU A 2 -30.90 -19.57 10.63
CA GLU A 2 -29.84 -18.79 11.23
C GLU A 2 -30.00 -17.32 10.78
N ARG A 3 -29.90 -16.39 11.73
CA ARG A 3 -29.96 -14.96 11.46
C ARG A 3 -28.64 -14.34 11.90
N TYR A 4 -28.04 -13.55 11.00
CA TYR A 4 -26.79 -12.83 11.29
C TYR A 4 -27.09 -11.33 11.38
N HIS A 5 -26.46 -10.67 12.35
CA HIS A 5 -26.54 -9.24 12.55
C HIS A 5 -25.27 -8.59 12.00
N ILE A 6 -25.42 -7.85 10.92
CA ILE A 6 -24.31 -7.16 10.26
C ILE A 6 -24.52 -5.66 10.39
N LEU A 7 -23.51 -4.96 10.93
CA LEU A 7 -23.48 -3.50 10.93
C LEU A 7 -22.67 -3.00 9.73
N LEU A 8 -23.26 -2.08 8.97
CA LEU A 8 -22.57 -1.34 7.92
C LEU A 8 -22.40 0.11 8.37
N MET A 9 -21.17 0.64 8.37
CA MET A 9 -20.88 1.92 8.99
C MET A 9 -19.79 2.66 8.23
N HIS A 10 -19.96 3.97 8.06
CA HIS A 10 -18.94 4.85 7.48
C HIS A 10 -18.31 5.66 8.61
N ALA A 11 -17.14 5.23 9.10
CA ALA A 11 -16.46 5.78 10.27
C ALA A 11 -14.96 5.47 10.24
N GLY A 12 -14.18 6.05 11.17
CA GLY A 12 -12.76 5.78 11.33
C GLY A 12 -11.89 7.02 11.25
N ASP A 13 -12.47 8.17 10.98
CA ASP A 13 -11.80 9.46 11.12
C ASP A 13 -11.72 9.83 12.61
N ARG A 14 -10.50 10.04 13.11
CA ARG A 14 -10.26 10.42 14.51
C ARG A 14 -10.93 11.71 14.93
N SER A 15 -11.15 12.62 13.99
CA SER A 15 -11.68 13.96 14.25
C SER A 15 -13.20 14.01 14.28
N HIS A 16 -13.88 13.21 13.45
CA HIS A 16 -15.33 13.32 13.23
C HIS A 16 -16.09 12.06 13.61
N SER A 17 -15.50 10.88 13.40
CA SER A 17 -16.18 9.61 13.62
C SER A 17 -15.19 8.54 14.09
N PRO A 18 -14.60 8.70 15.30
CA PRO A 18 -13.62 7.75 15.82
C PRO A 18 -14.25 6.39 16.09
N ILE A 19 -13.48 5.32 15.90
CA ILE A 19 -13.88 3.97 16.24
C ILE A 19 -13.16 3.56 17.51
N ASP A 20 -13.95 3.14 18.50
CA ASP A 20 -13.44 2.53 19.72
C ASP A 20 -13.33 1.00 19.51
N ASN A 21 -12.10 0.49 19.50
CA ASN A 21 -11.82 -0.93 19.31
C ASN A 21 -12.46 -1.81 20.41
N LYS A 22 -12.60 -1.29 21.63
CA LYS A 22 -13.25 -2.02 22.72
C LYS A 22 -14.75 -2.12 22.48
N ALA A 23 -15.39 -1.00 22.11
CA ALA A 23 -16.81 -1.01 21.75
C ALA A 23 -17.10 -1.95 20.56
N VAL A 24 -16.22 -1.98 19.55
CA VAL A 24 -16.32 -2.93 18.42
C VAL A 24 -16.21 -4.38 18.90
N ALA A 25 -15.29 -4.68 19.80
CA ALA A 25 -15.11 -6.05 20.33
C ALA A 25 -16.34 -6.52 21.12
N GLU A 26 -16.94 -5.63 21.93
CA GLU A 26 -18.07 -5.91 22.81
C GLU A 26 -19.44 -5.83 22.11
N ALA A 27 -19.52 -5.19 20.95
CA ALA A 27 -20.78 -5.03 20.20
C ALA A 27 -21.40 -6.38 19.80
N ASP A 28 -22.71 -6.50 19.91
CA ASP A 28 -23.47 -7.71 19.56
C ASP A 28 -23.80 -7.75 18.06
N PHE A 29 -22.75 -7.80 17.23
CA PHE A 29 -22.82 -7.99 15.78
C PHE A 29 -21.95 -9.18 15.36
N ASP A 30 -22.44 -9.91 14.37
CA ASP A 30 -21.67 -11.00 13.77
C ASP A 30 -20.54 -10.46 12.90
N TYR A 31 -20.77 -9.35 12.21
CA TYR A 31 -19.75 -8.65 11.46
C TYR A 31 -20.02 -7.14 11.39
N ILE A 32 -18.95 -6.34 11.37
CA ILE A 32 -19.00 -4.90 11.21
C ILE A 32 -18.19 -4.50 9.98
N ALA A 33 -18.87 -4.09 8.91
CA ALA A 33 -18.25 -3.60 7.69
C ALA A 33 -18.03 -2.09 7.80
N LEU A 34 -16.77 -1.67 7.65
CA LEU A 34 -16.37 -0.28 7.81
C LEU A 34 -15.95 0.32 6.47
N GLY A 35 -16.52 1.49 6.14
CA GLY A 35 -16.11 2.37 5.07
C GLY A 35 -15.33 3.58 5.59
N HIS A 36 -14.96 4.51 4.70
CA HIS A 36 -14.23 5.74 4.93
C HIS A 36 -12.71 5.63 4.72
N ILE A 37 -12.04 4.68 5.31
CA ILE A 37 -10.59 4.52 5.14
C ILE A 37 -10.31 3.77 3.83
N HIS A 38 -9.53 4.38 2.92
CA HIS A 38 -9.23 3.81 1.59
C HIS A 38 -8.24 2.65 1.63
N LYS A 39 -7.51 2.48 2.72
CA LYS A 39 -6.64 1.33 2.94
C LYS A 39 -7.36 0.23 3.68
N LYS A 40 -7.17 -1.02 3.23
CA LYS A 40 -7.66 -2.19 3.98
C LYS A 40 -7.10 -2.20 5.39
N GLY A 41 -7.92 -2.61 6.36
CA GLY A 41 -7.47 -2.70 7.74
C GLY A 41 -8.43 -3.51 8.61
N PHE A 42 -7.89 -4.36 9.47
CA PHE A 42 -8.68 -5.10 10.44
C PHE A 42 -8.69 -4.35 11.77
N VAL A 43 -9.87 -3.86 12.16
CA VAL A 43 -10.07 -3.22 13.49
C VAL A 43 -10.16 -4.29 14.56
N HIS A 44 -10.88 -5.37 14.25
CA HIS A 44 -10.96 -6.55 15.12
C HIS A 44 -10.96 -7.81 14.25
N LYS A 45 -10.06 -8.76 14.54
CA LYS A 45 -9.91 -9.99 13.76
C LYS A 45 -11.25 -10.75 13.67
N ASN A 46 -11.63 -11.10 12.44
CA ASN A 46 -12.85 -11.84 12.12
C ASN A 46 -14.16 -11.16 12.57
N LYS A 47 -14.17 -9.88 12.93
CA LYS A 47 -15.36 -9.18 13.38
C LYS A 47 -15.56 -7.81 12.72
N ALA A 48 -14.49 -7.04 12.53
CA ALA A 48 -14.60 -5.70 11.96
C ALA A 48 -13.43 -5.35 11.06
N ALA A 49 -13.70 -4.87 9.86
CA ALA A 49 -12.66 -4.47 8.92
C ALA A 49 -13.09 -3.31 8.01
N PHE A 50 -12.09 -2.51 7.62
CA PHE A 50 -12.16 -1.62 6.46
C PHE A 50 -11.80 -2.41 5.21
N SER A 51 -12.66 -2.40 4.20
CA SER A 51 -12.35 -3.00 2.90
C SER A 51 -11.29 -2.19 2.15
N GLY A 52 -11.21 -0.90 2.41
CA GLY A 52 -10.47 0.04 1.59
C GLY A 52 -11.22 0.43 0.32
N ALA A 53 -10.55 1.15 -0.56
CA ALA A 53 -11.03 1.42 -1.90
C ALA A 53 -10.88 0.18 -2.77
N LEU A 54 -11.83 -0.06 -3.67
CA LEU A 54 -11.80 -1.20 -4.59
C LEU A 54 -10.66 -1.09 -5.61
N LEU A 55 -10.39 0.14 -6.05
CA LEU A 55 -9.29 0.51 -6.93
C LEU A 55 -8.58 1.73 -6.34
N PRO A 56 -7.30 1.97 -6.64
CA PRO A 56 -6.61 3.16 -6.18
C PRO A 56 -7.29 4.42 -6.72
N LEU A 57 -7.57 5.39 -5.87
CA LEU A 57 -8.22 6.65 -6.25
C LEU A 57 -7.21 7.66 -6.79
N ASP A 58 -6.00 7.63 -6.26
CA ASP A 58 -4.90 8.48 -6.72
C ASP A 58 -3.54 7.81 -6.46
N ARG A 59 -2.45 8.49 -6.83
CA ARG A 59 -1.07 8.01 -6.67
C ARG A 59 -0.62 7.80 -5.21
N ASN A 60 -1.35 8.30 -4.23
CA ASN A 60 -1.05 8.10 -2.81
C ASN A 60 -1.74 6.85 -2.25
N ASP A 61 -2.75 6.35 -2.94
CA ASP A 61 -3.42 5.09 -2.63
C ASP A 61 -2.56 3.90 -3.09
N THR A 62 -1.45 3.70 -2.41
CA THR A 62 -0.47 2.66 -2.76
C THR A 62 -0.82 1.30 -2.16
N GLY A 63 -0.36 0.23 -2.84
CA GLY A 63 -0.49 -1.15 -2.39
C GLY A 63 -1.74 -1.85 -2.91
N ALA A 64 -2.04 -3.03 -2.34
CA ALA A 64 -3.12 -3.88 -2.84
C ALA A 64 -4.51 -3.32 -2.51
N HIS A 65 -5.33 -3.18 -3.53
CA HIS A 65 -6.76 -2.82 -3.47
C HIS A 65 -7.63 -4.04 -3.73
N GLY A 66 -8.85 -4.03 -3.20
CA GLY A 66 -9.75 -5.18 -3.30
C GLY A 66 -10.95 -5.04 -2.37
N TYR A 67 -11.46 -6.18 -1.92
CA TYR A 67 -12.62 -6.21 -1.04
C TYR A 67 -12.41 -7.20 0.11
N ILE A 68 -13.27 -7.08 1.12
CA ILE A 68 -13.35 -8.04 2.21
C ILE A 68 -14.44 -9.07 1.89
N GLU A 69 -14.08 -10.33 1.92
CA GLU A 69 -15.00 -11.46 1.87
C GLU A 69 -15.25 -11.97 3.29
N VAL A 70 -16.53 -12.17 3.61
CA VAL A 70 -16.97 -12.63 4.92
C VAL A 70 -17.80 -13.88 4.79
N GLU A 71 -17.35 -14.95 5.43
CA GLU A 71 -18.11 -16.21 5.54
C GLU A 71 -18.62 -16.35 6.98
N LEU A 72 -19.92 -16.54 7.13
CA LEU A 72 -20.59 -16.75 8.41
C LEU A 72 -21.27 -18.11 8.38
N GLU A 73 -20.93 -18.99 9.31
CA GLU A 73 -21.53 -20.34 9.47
C GLU A 73 -21.69 -20.66 10.96
N GLY A 74 -22.91 -20.57 11.46
CA GLY A 74 -23.16 -20.66 12.89
C GLY A 74 -22.32 -19.64 13.68
N ASN A 75 -21.49 -20.12 14.61
CA ASN A 75 -20.58 -19.25 15.37
C ASN A 75 -19.21 -19.05 14.70
N LYS A 76 -19.00 -19.63 13.53
CA LYS A 76 -17.73 -19.48 12.81
C LYS A 76 -17.76 -18.24 11.94
N ARG A 77 -16.67 -17.49 11.96
CA ARG A 77 -16.47 -16.28 11.16
C ARG A 77 -15.10 -16.36 10.48
N ARG A 78 -15.10 -16.22 9.17
CA ARG A 78 -13.89 -16.05 8.37
C ARG A 78 -13.98 -14.72 7.66
N VAL A 79 -12.99 -13.88 7.86
CA VAL A 79 -12.89 -12.58 7.21
C VAL A 79 -11.55 -12.52 6.48
N SER A 80 -11.59 -12.38 5.18
CA SER A 80 -10.41 -12.37 4.31
C SER A 80 -10.43 -11.19 3.36
N PHE A 81 -9.25 -10.66 3.08
CA PHE A 81 -9.09 -9.66 2.03
C PHE A 81 -8.82 -10.35 0.71
N VAL A 82 -9.60 -10.03 -0.30
CA VAL A 82 -9.45 -10.53 -1.66
C VAL A 82 -8.90 -9.38 -2.52
N PRO A 83 -7.62 -9.46 -2.93
CA PRO A 83 -7.04 -8.43 -3.79
C PRO A 83 -7.63 -8.54 -5.19
N LEU A 84 -7.93 -7.40 -5.81
CA LEU A 84 -8.25 -7.34 -7.23
C LEU A 84 -6.95 -7.27 -8.03
N ALA A 85 -6.92 -8.05 -9.11
CA ALA A 85 -5.88 -7.92 -10.11
C ALA A 85 -6.04 -6.57 -10.84
N GLY A 86 -4.94 -5.85 -11.03
CA GLY A 86 -4.95 -4.58 -11.74
C GLY A 86 -3.73 -3.75 -11.46
N THR A 87 -3.65 -2.63 -12.14
CA THR A 87 -2.59 -1.63 -11.95
C THR A 87 -2.69 -1.04 -10.54
N GLN A 88 -1.59 -1.04 -9.82
CA GLN A 88 -1.44 -0.43 -8.51
C GLN A 88 -0.45 0.72 -8.58
N TYR A 89 -0.58 1.69 -7.67
CA TYR A 89 0.46 2.70 -7.45
C TYR A 89 1.42 2.20 -6.39
N GLU A 90 2.72 2.30 -6.69
CA GLU A 90 3.80 1.83 -5.82
C GLU A 90 4.88 2.90 -5.66
N LYS A 91 5.55 2.89 -4.51
CA LYS A 91 6.70 3.77 -4.25
C LYS A 91 7.98 2.95 -4.28
N LEU A 92 8.92 3.36 -5.12
CA LEU A 92 10.26 2.77 -5.18
C LEU A 92 11.27 3.72 -4.56
N ASN A 93 12.06 3.24 -3.61
CA ASN A 93 13.20 3.97 -3.08
C ASN A 93 14.48 3.40 -3.68
N ILE A 94 15.19 4.21 -4.44
CA ILE A 94 16.42 3.83 -5.15
C ILE A 94 17.58 4.61 -4.55
N TYR A 95 18.57 3.88 -4.06
CA TYR A 95 19.81 4.48 -3.59
C TYR A 95 20.85 4.54 -4.71
N LEU A 96 21.40 5.74 -4.93
CA LEU A 96 22.50 5.98 -5.86
C LEU A 96 23.74 6.43 -5.09
N ASP A 97 24.86 5.84 -5.42
CA ASP A 97 26.17 6.28 -4.91
C ASP A 97 26.91 7.15 -5.96
N GLN A 98 28.06 7.69 -5.57
CA GLN A 98 28.86 8.56 -6.44
C GLN A 98 29.38 7.85 -7.72
N ASN A 99 29.49 6.53 -7.71
CA ASN A 99 29.96 5.73 -8.85
C ASN A 99 28.83 5.39 -9.83
N ASP A 100 27.59 5.58 -9.44
CA ASP A 100 26.47 5.33 -10.34
C ASP A 100 26.49 6.30 -11.52
N THR A 101 26.38 5.77 -12.70
CA THR A 101 26.12 6.55 -13.93
C THR A 101 24.62 6.73 -14.12
N ILE A 102 24.21 7.64 -14.98
CA ILE A 102 22.79 7.80 -15.34
C ILE A 102 22.22 6.49 -15.88
N SER A 103 22.99 5.78 -16.72
CA SER A 103 22.55 4.50 -17.27
C SER A 103 22.40 3.43 -16.18
N SER A 104 23.31 3.35 -15.19
CA SER A 104 23.18 2.39 -14.09
C SER A 104 22.01 2.74 -13.18
N ALA A 105 21.72 4.03 -12.99
CA ALA A 105 20.54 4.49 -12.24
C ALA A 105 19.24 4.10 -12.93
N GLU A 106 19.13 4.33 -14.26
CA GLU A 106 18.00 3.89 -15.06
C GLU A 106 17.79 2.37 -14.96
N ASP A 107 18.84 1.59 -15.08
CA ASP A 107 18.79 0.13 -14.94
C ASP A 107 18.32 -0.33 -13.55
N LYS A 108 18.79 0.33 -12.48
CA LYS A 108 18.34 0.05 -11.12
C LYS A 108 16.84 0.28 -10.97
N ILE A 109 16.34 1.41 -11.48
CA ILE A 109 14.91 1.76 -11.43
C ILE A 109 14.08 0.73 -12.20
N ILE A 110 14.47 0.41 -13.44
CA ILE A 110 13.76 -0.54 -14.30
C ILE A 110 13.73 -1.93 -13.68
N LYS A 111 14.86 -2.39 -13.11
CA LYS A 111 14.93 -3.69 -12.43
C LYS A 111 14.05 -3.73 -11.18
N ALA A 112 14.07 -2.68 -10.37
CA ALA A 112 13.21 -2.59 -9.18
C ALA A 112 11.72 -2.61 -9.55
N ALA A 113 11.32 -1.82 -10.55
CA ALA A 113 9.95 -1.82 -11.05
C ALA A 113 9.54 -3.19 -11.62
N ALA A 114 10.42 -3.85 -12.37
CA ALA A 114 10.14 -5.17 -12.92
C ALA A 114 9.95 -6.25 -11.84
N SER A 115 10.66 -6.14 -10.71
CA SER A 115 10.51 -7.07 -9.58
C SER A 115 9.23 -6.87 -8.79
N CYS A 116 8.67 -5.65 -8.78
CA CYS A 116 7.44 -5.30 -8.08
C CYS A 116 6.15 -5.47 -8.94
N GLY A 117 6.30 -5.68 -10.26
CA GLY A 117 5.18 -5.92 -11.19
C GLY A 117 5.13 -4.92 -12.34
N LYS A 118 5.27 -5.41 -13.56
CA LYS A 118 5.35 -4.57 -14.78
C LYS A 118 4.08 -3.76 -15.05
N GLU A 119 2.93 -4.19 -14.52
CA GLU A 119 1.64 -3.53 -14.72
C GLU A 119 1.42 -2.34 -13.77
N ASN A 120 2.26 -2.20 -12.75
CA ASN A 120 2.13 -1.15 -11.76
C ASN A 120 2.66 0.20 -12.25
N VAL A 121 2.22 1.27 -11.58
CA VAL A 121 2.66 2.65 -11.80
C VAL A 121 3.51 3.08 -10.62
N TYR A 122 4.66 3.67 -10.91
CA TYR A 122 5.68 3.93 -9.90
C TYR A 122 5.95 5.42 -9.71
N SER A 123 6.04 5.83 -8.43
CA SER A 123 6.69 7.04 -7.97
C SER A 123 8.06 6.64 -7.43
N VAL A 124 9.14 7.21 -7.97
CA VAL A 124 10.51 6.86 -7.61
C VAL A 124 11.12 7.94 -6.75
N THR A 125 11.62 7.57 -5.58
CA THR A 125 12.41 8.46 -4.71
C THR A 125 13.89 8.07 -4.81
N ILE A 126 14.74 9.01 -5.20
CA ILE A 126 16.19 8.86 -5.27
C ILE A 126 16.81 9.36 -3.97
N SER A 127 17.63 8.54 -3.34
CA SER A 127 18.42 8.87 -2.16
C SER A 127 19.92 8.65 -2.42
N GLY A 128 20.78 9.18 -1.56
CA GLY A 128 22.22 9.17 -1.76
C GLY A 128 22.67 10.31 -2.68
N ASP A 129 23.26 10.04 -3.83
CA ASP A 129 23.63 11.06 -4.83
C ASP A 129 22.35 11.54 -5.57
N THR A 130 21.67 12.50 -4.95
CA THR A 130 20.37 13.01 -5.43
C THR A 130 20.47 13.93 -6.64
N ASP A 131 21.65 14.46 -6.96
CA ASP A 131 21.85 15.35 -8.11
C ASP A 131 21.58 14.62 -9.44
N LYS A 132 21.81 13.32 -9.47
CA LYS A 132 21.49 12.49 -10.64
C LYS A 132 19.99 12.37 -10.92
N ALA A 133 19.13 12.63 -9.94
CA ALA A 133 17.69 12.56 -10.14
C ALA A 133 17.19 13.54 -11.23
N GLU A 134 17.82 14.72 -11.33
CA GLU A 134 17.45 15.74 -12.33
C GLU A 134 17.87 15.36 -13.76
N LEU A 135 18.86 14.47 -13.87
CA LEU A 135 19.40 14.02 -15.15
C LEU A 135 18.66 12.80 -15.71
N LEU A 136 17.78 12.18 -14.91
CA LEU A 136 16.99 11.02 -15.32
C LEU A 136 15.81 11.46 -16.20
N GLU A 137 15.73 10.91 -17.39
CA GLU A 137 14.65 11.21 -18.34
C GLU A 137 13.49 10.23 -18.17
N LEU A 138 12.33 10.72 -17.74
CA LEU A 138 11.11 9.91 -17.59
C LEU A 138 10.72 9.15 -18.86
N LYS A 139 10.94 9.74 -20.05
CA LYS A 139 10.62 9.10 -21.33
C LYS A 139 11.42 7.82 -21.58
N ARG A 140 12.67 7.78 -21.15
CA ARG A 140 13.53 6.57 -21.27
C ARG A 140 13.09 5.50 -20.29
N LEU A 141 12.77 5.89 -19.05
CA LEU A 141 12.29 4.99 -18.03
C LEU A 141 10.91 4.40 -18.36
N TRP A 142 10.02 5.21 -18.98
CA TRP A 142 8.70 4.76 -19.42
C TRP A 142 8.73 3.57 -20.38
N ASN A 143 9.76 3.46 -21.22
CA ASN A 143 9.91 2.31 -22.13
C ASN A 143 10.17 0.99 -21.40
N GLY A 144 10.62 1.03 -20.14
CA GLY A 144 10.92 -0.15 -19.31
C GLY A 144 10.00 -0.33 -18.10
N ALA A 145 9.37 0.74 -17.63
CA ALA A 145 8.47 0.73 -16.47
C ALA A 145 7.54 1.96 -16.51
N ARG A 146 6.37 1.86 -15.89
CA ARG A 146 5.38 2.95 -15.81
C ARG A 146 5.75 3.91 -14.67
N ILE A 147 6.70 4.80 -14.89
CA ILE A 147 7.15 5.78 -13.89
C ILE A 147 6.52 7.13 -14.17
N ILE A 148 5.82 7.69 -13.17
CA ILE A 148 5.08 8.95 -13.29
C ILE A 148 5.84 10.14 -12.71
N GLU A 149 6.75 9.89 -11.77
CA GLU A 149 7.55 10.94 -11.15
C GLU A 149 8.86 10.39 -10.58
N ILE A 150 9.86 11.27 -10.49
CA ILE A 150 11.12 11.04 -9.79
C ILE A 150 11.26 12.17 -8.77
N ILE A 151 11.43 11.81 -7.52
CA ILE A 151 11.52 12.74 -6.39
C ILE A 151 12.91 12.63 -5.79
N LYS A 152 13.55 13.77 -5.49
CA LYS A 152 14.74 13.81 -4.65
C LYS A 152 14.34 13.45 -3.22
N GLY A 153 14.95 12.42 -2.67
CA GLY A 153 14.85 12.07 -1.25
C GLY A 153 15.82 12.88 -0.39
N GLU A 154 15.86 12.56 0.88
CA GLU A 154 16.85 13.15 1.79
C GLU A 154 18.24 12.60 1.49
N GLU A 155 19.29 13.44 1.62
CA GLU A 155 20.70 13.06 1.49
C GLU A 155 21.18 12.25 2.72
N SER A 156 20.40 11.32 3.22
CA SER A 156 20.80 10.52 4.37
C SER A 156 21.61 9.32 3.90
N ILE A 157 22.81 9.18 4.45
CA ILE A 157 23.57 7.93 4.40
C ILE A 157 22.68 6.85 5.04
N PRO A 158 22.37 5.75 4.32
CA PRO A 158 21.56 4.70 4.91
C PRO A 158 22.22 4.17 6.17
N ASP A 159 21.48 4.12 7.26
CA ASP A 159 21.88 3.37 8.44
C ASP A 159 21.86 1.88 8.08
N TYR A 160 23.04 1.35 7.78
CA TYR A 160 23.23 -0.04 7.39
C TYR A 160 22.75 -1.04 8.47
N GLU A 161 22.71 -0.65 9.74
CA GLU A 161 22.20 -1.49 10.81
C GLU A 161 20.68 -1.70 10.71
N SER A 162 19.93 -0.67 10.33
CA SER A 162 18.46 -0.77 10.15
C SER A 162 18.07 -1.58 8.91
N LEU A 163 18.90 -1.60 7.87
CA LEU A 163 18.68 -2.42 6.67
C LEU A 163 18.88 -3.91 6.95
N CYS A 164 19.87 -4.27 7.77
CA CYS A 164 20.15 -5.68 8.12
C CYS A 164 19.04 -6.32 8.98
N MET A 165 18.25 -5.53 9.72
CA MET A 165 17.14 -6.06 10.54
C MET A 165 15.85 -6.36 9.73
N ARG A 166 15.72 -5.88 8.50
CA ARG A 166 14.53 -6.14 7.65
C ARG A 166 14.62 -7.43 6.83
N TYR A 167 15.78 -8.07 6.80
CA TYR A 167 16.05 -9.28 6.01
C TYR A 167 16.48 -10.50 6.84
N ARG A 168 16.12 -10.51 8.14
CA ARG A 168 16.25 -11.70 9.01
C ARG A 168 14.91 -12.31 9.33
#